data_7fc3d88137c0634b7173659f0bf3790d
#
_entry.id   7fc3d88137c0634b7173659f0bf3790d
#
_cell.length_a   1.000
_cell.length_b   1.000
_cell.length_c   1.000
_cell.angle_alpha   90.00
_cell.angle_beta   90.00
_cell.angle_gamma   90.00
#
_symmetry.space_group_name_H-M   'P 1'
#
loop_
_entity.id
_entity.type
_entity.pdbx_description
1 polymer ?
#
loop_
_entity_poly.entity_id
_entity_poly.type
_entity_poly.pdbx_seq_one_letter_code
_entity_poly.pdbx_strand_id
1 'polypeptide(L)'
;NKCFSCHNPDKKKGGLDLSSYAALLAGGGGGAVVDAGNPAGSRLWTCSSKKEEPFMPPEGAPLDAKDLTLLSKWIAGGLLQAKGSVARKSSQPKVDLAFDAAAGKPTGPAARPTDVLLEPVIVTPRTTAITAMAASPWTSLLAVASPKQVLLYDTDTRELAGIFPYPEGYAR
;
A
#
# COMPACT_ATOMS: atom_id res chain seq x y z
N ASN A 1 -14.11 30.00 6.83
CA ASN A 1 -14.62 29.04 7.83
C ASN A 1 -15.37 27.84 7.25
N LYS A 2 -14.98 27.38 6.03
CA LYS A 2 -15.67 26.28 5.32
C LYS A 2 -15.54 24.90 6.00
N CYS A 3 -14.55 24.70 6.89
CA CYS A 3 -14.25 23.42 7.54
C CYS A 3 -14.79 23.36 8.98
N PHE A 4 -14.63 24.46 9.72
CA PHE A 4 -14.85 24.52 11.16
C PHE A 4 -16.32 24.33 11.58
N SER A 5 -17.28 24.57 10.69
CA SER A 5 -18.70 24.31 10.96
C SER A 5 -19.02 22.84 11.25
N CYS A 6 -18.17 21.91 10.78
CA CYS A 6 -18.33 20.47 10.94
C CYS A 6 -17.18 19.81 11.70
N HIS A 7 -15.96 20.36 11.57
CA HIS A 7 -14.75 19.82 12.18
C HIS A 7 -14.26 20.69 13.34
N ASN A 8 -15.08 20.79 14.35
CA ASN A 8 -14.82 21.52 15.60
C ASN A 8 -14.93 20.57 16.80
N PRO A 9 -14.53 20.99 18.02
CA PRO A 9 -14.52 20.13 19.20
C PRO A 9 -15.85 19.49 19.56
N ASP A 10 -16.99 20.15 19.21
CA ASP A 10 -18.32 19.68 19.56
C ASP A 10 -18.86 18.65 18.57
N LYS A 11 -18.62 18.87 17.28
CA LYS A 11 -19.21 18.02 16.21
C LYS A 11 -18.29 16.91 15.75
N LYS A 12 -17.01 17.17 15.62
CA LYS A 12 -15.95 16.23 15.19
C LYS A 12 -16.39 15.26 14.10
N LYS A 13 -17.04 15.76 13.03
CA LYS A 13 -17.50 14.90 11.96
C LYS A 13 -16.33 14.07 11.41
N GLY A 14 -16.51 12.74 11.29
CA GLY A 14 -15.43 11.82 10.94
C GLY A 14 -14.31 11.70 12.00
N GLY A 15 -14.58 12.11 13.25
CA GLY A 15 -13.59 12.16 14.31
C GLY A 15 -12.56 13.28 14.20
N LEU A 16 -12.65 14.13 13.15
CA LEU A 16 -11.67 15.17 12.86
C LEU A 16 -12.03 16.48 13.53
N ASP A 17 -11.04 17.05 14.22
CA ASP A 17 -11.10 18.38 14.83
C ASP A 17 -10.02 19.27 14.22
N LEU A 18 -10.43 20.39 13.64
CA LEU A 18 -9.54 21.38 13.01
C LEU A 18 -9.42 22.67 13.81
N SER A 19 -9.78 22.65 15.11
CA SER A 19 -9.75 23.83 15.99
C SER A 19 -8.34 24.23 16.40
N SER A 20 -7.40 23.29 16.38
CA SER A 20 -6.01 23.54 16.73
C SER A 20 -5.04 22.73 15.87
N TYR A 21 -3.79 23.19 15.83
CA TYR A 21 -2.73 22.47 15.15
C TYR A 21 -2.50 21.06 15.72
N ALA A 22 -2.55 20.92 17.03
CA ALA A 22 -2.40 19.62 17.68
C ALA A 22 -3.55 18.66 17.33
N ALA A 23 -4.80 19.14 17.32
CA ALA A 23 -5.96 18.36 16.97
C ALA A 23 -5.93 17.92 15.49
N LEU A 24 -5.50 18.80 14.59
CA LEU A 24 -5.29 18.44 13.18
C LEU A 24 -4.26 17.31 13.03
N LEU A 25 -3.14 17.39 13.74
CA LEU A 25 -2.09 16.36 13.69
C LEU A 25 -2.52 15.03 14.30
N ALA A 26 -3.43 15.05 15.27
CA ALA A 26 -4.02 13.84 15.85
C ALA A 26 -4.84 13.07 14.79
N GLY A 27 -5.33 13.76 13.77
CA GLY A 27 -6.12 13.16 12.69
C GLY A 27 -7.58 12.96 13.05
N GLY A 28 -8.24 12.08 12.32
CA GLY A 28 -9.65 11.72 12.51
C GLY A 28 -9.84 10.23 12.72
N GLY A 29 -11.09 9.77 12.66
CA GLY A 29 -11.44 8.36 12.84
C GLY A 29 -10.78 7.41 11.82
N GLY A 30 -10.36 7.91 10.66
CA GLY A 30 -9.59 7.17 9.67
C GLY A 30 -8.06 7.35 9.78
N GLY A 31 -7.55 7.92 10.89
CA GLY A 31 -6.13 8.15 11.10
C GLY A 31 -5.65 9.54 10.66
N ALA A 32 -4.36 9.67 10.35
CA ALA A 32 -3.74 10.92 9.96
C ALA A 32 -4.38 11.50 8.69
N VAL A 33 -4.67 12.80 8.71
CA VAL A 33 -5.27 13.51 7.56
C VAL A 33 -4.26 14.36 6.81
N VAL A 34 -3.06 14.52 7.33
CA VAL A 34 -1.95 15.25 6.71
C VAL A 34 -0.66 14.42 6.80
N ASP A 35 0.09 14.43 5.72
CA ASP A 35 1.42 13.84 5.61
C ASP A 35 2.41 14.93 5.22
N ALA A 36 3.35 15.24 6.10
CA ALA A 36 4.28 16.35 5.95
C ALA A 36 5.14 16.17 4.69
N GLY A 37 5.18 17.18 3.85
CA GLY A 37 5.91 17.13 2.58
C GLY A 37 5.17 16.44 1.43
N ASN A 38 4.00 15.86 1.68
CA ASN A 38 3.25 15.08 0.69
C ASN A 38 1.78 15.51 0.60
N PRO A 39 1.48 16.59 -0.17
CA PRO A 39 0.09 17.02 -0.37
C PRO A 39 -0.79 15.95 -1.00
N ALA A 40 -0.27 15.20 -1.98
CA ALA A 40 -1.03 14.17 -2.68
C ALA A 40 -1.43 12.99 -1.79
N GLY A 41 -0.64 12.68 -0.76
CA GLY A 41 -0.94 11.67 0.25
C GLY A 41 -1.70 12.23 1.47
N SER A 42 -2.06 13.51 1.47
CA SER A 42 -2.76 14.17 2.56
C SER A 42 -4.26 14.23 2.29
N ARG A 43 -5.07 13.47 3.02
CA ARG A 43 -6.54 13.44 2.85
C ARG A 43 -7.19 14.80 3.05
N LEU A 44 -6.62 15.64 3.91
CA LEU A 44 -7.07 17.01 4.05
C LEU A 44 -7.05 17.77 2.73
N TRP A 45 -6.03 17.56 1.89
CA TRP A 45 -5.94 18.21 0.59
C TRP A 45 -6.72 17.44 -0.50
N THR A 46 -6.61 16.11 -0.56
CA THR A 46 -7.26 15.32 -1.61
C THR A 46 -8.78 15.41 -1.55
N CYS A 47 -9.36 15.35 -0.35
CA CYS A 47 -10.79 15.54 -0.13
C CYS A 47 -11.23 16.99 -0.43
N SER A 48 -10.44 18.00 0.00
CA SER A 48 -10.75 19.41 -0.23
C SER A 48 -10.64 19.82 -1.70
N SER A 49 -9.76 19.18 -2.45
CA SER A 49 -9.59 19.39 -3.91
C SER A 49 -10.53 18.55 -4.77
N LYS A 50 -11.45 17.81 -4.17
CA LYS A 50 -12.40 16.90 -4.84
C LYS A 50 -11.73 15.78 -5.64
N LYS A 51 -10.54 15.32 -5.22
CA LYS A 51 -9.80 14.21 -5.84
C LYS A 51 -10.10 12.85 -5.19
N GLU A 52 -10.55 12.87 -3.93
CA GLU A 52 -10.82 11.68 -3.14
C GLU A 52 -12.09 11.87 -2.31
N GLU A 53 -12.92 10.86 -2.21
CA GLU A 53 -14.09 10.87 -1.34
C GLU A 53 -13.71 10.62 0.13
N PRO A 54 -14.44 11.21 1.07
CA PRO A 54 -15.59 12.10 0.93
C PRO A 54 -15.18 13.51 0.49
N PHE A 55 -15.87 14.05 -0.50
CA PHE A 55 -15.58 15.41 -0.98
C PHE A 55 -15.88 16.46 0.09
N MET A 56 -14.94 17.39 0.28
CA MET A 56 -15.06 18.46 1.27
C MET A 56 -15.01 19.85 0.61
N PRO A 57 -15.89 20.77 1.02
CA PRO A 57 -17.08 20.52 1.85
C PRO A 57 -18.07 19.61 1.10
N PRO A 58 -18.90 18.82 1.79
CA PRO A 58 -19.88 17.94 1.15
C PRO A 58 -20.98 18.71 0.43
N GLU A 59 -21.30 19.88 0.95
CA GLU A 59 -22.30 20.80 0.39
C GLU A 59 -21.70 22.20 0.25
N GLY A 60 -22.24 22.98 -0.70
CA GLY A 60 -21.82 24.35 -0.95
C GLY A 60 -20.64 24.48 -1.92
N ALA A 61 -20.13 25.71 -2.05
CA ALA A 61 -19.05 26.02 -2.96
C ALA A 61 -17.74 25.32 -2.55
N PRO A 62 -16.98 24.77 -3.50
CA PRO A 62 -15.65 24.20 -3.22
C PRO A 62 -14.68 25.27 -2.67
N LEU A 63 -13.51 24.84 -2.21
CA LEU A 63 -12.42 25.75 -1.88
C LEU A 63 -11.91 26.43 -3.14
N ASP A 64 -11.51 27.69 -2.98
CA ASP A 64 -10.92 28.44 -4.07
C ASP A 64 -9.53 27.87 -4.44
N ALA A 65 -9.11 28.08 -5.68
CA ALA A 65 -7.80 27.63 -6.13
C ALA A 65 -6.63 28.23 -5.32
N LYS A 66 -6.82 29.45 -4.80
CA LYS A 66 -5.85 30.11 -3.91
C LYS A 66 -5.71 29.36 -2.59
N ASP A 67 -6.84 28.99 -1.98
CA ASP A 67 -6.87 28.27 -0.70
C ASP A 67 -6.28 26.87 -0.85
N LEU A 68 -6.62 26.17 -1.93
CA LEU A 68 -6.06 24.86 -2.25
C LEU A 68 -4.54 24.92 -2.47
N THR A 69 -4.07 25.97 -3.16
CA THR A 69 -2.64 26.19 -3.38
C THR A 69 -1.92 26.49 -2.07
N LEU A 70 -2.52 27.32 -1.22
CA LEU A 70 -1.96 27.64 0.09
C LEU A 70 -1.85 26.40 0.98
N LEU A 71 -2.93 25.62 1.03
CA LEU A 71 -2.96 24.36 1.78
C LEU A 71 -1.91 23.37 1.28
N SER A 72 -1.79 23.21 -0.04
CA SER A 72 -0.78 22.36 -0.66
C SER A 72 0.65 22.82 -0.33
N LYS A 73 0.92 24.14 -0.44
CA LYS A 73 2.25 24.70 -0.10
C LYS A 73 2.57 24.52 1.38
N TRP A 74 1.60 24.69 2.27
CA TRP A 74 1.80 24.49 3.70
C TRP A 74 2.13 23.04 4.04
N ILE A 75 1.44 22.07 3.43
CA ILE A 75 1.73 20.65 3.60
C ILE A 75 3.11 20.32 3.01
N ALA A 76 3.40 20.77 1.79
CA ALA A 76 4.69 20.55 1.14
C ALA A 76 5.86 21.16 1.93
N GLY A 77 5.63 22.29 2.60
CA GLY A 77 6.60 22.96 3.47
C GLY A 77 6.80 22.29 4.83
N GLY A 78 6.18 21.15 5.10
CA GLY A 78 6.38 20.38 6.32
C GLY A 78 5.49 20.79 7.48
N LEU A 79 4.29 21.29 7.21
CA LEU A 79 3.26 21.57 8.23
C LEU A 79 3.74 22.56 9.31
N LEU A 80 4.31 23.67 8.93
CA LEU A 80 4.81 24.67 9.90
C LEU A 80 3.66 25.25 10.72
N GLN A 81 3.82 25.28 12.05
CA GLN A 81 2.81 25.86 12.95
C GLN A 81 2.91 27.39 13.02
N ALA A 82 4.13 27.92 13.05
CA ALA A 82 4.41 29.33 13.17
C ALA A 82 5.74 29.69 12.52
N LYS A 83 6.05 31.00 12.43
CA LYS A 83 7.36 31.47 11.99
C LYS A 83 8.45 30.93 12.92
N GLY A 84 9.46 30.26 12.36
CA GLY A 84 10.55 29.64 13.12
C GLY A 84 10.31 28.19 13.53
N SER A 85 9.14 27.62 13.21
CA SER A 85 8.91 26.19 13.40
C SER A 85 9.83 25.35 12.50
N VAL A 86 10.24 24.19 13.01
CA VAL A 86 10.99 23.20 12.19
C VAL A 86 9.99 22.40 11.35
N ALA A 87 10.31 22.24 10.07
CA ALA A 87 9.53 21.43 9.16
C ALA A 87 9.48 19.97 9.62
N ARG A 88 8.29 19.39 9.66
CA ARG A 88 8.11 17.96 9.92
C ARG A 88 8.49 17.17 8.68
N LYS A 89 8.99 15.96 8.88
CA LYS A 89 9.21 14.98 7.81
C LYS A 89 8.01 14.05 7.72
N SER A 90 7.76 13.50 6.53
CA SER A 90 6.76 12.45 6.36
C SER A 90 7.03 11.30 7.33
N SER A 91 5.98 10.83 8.00
CA SER A 91 6.02 9.64 8.84
C SER A 91 5.79 8.36 8.04
N GLN A 92 5.33 8.49 6.80
CA GLN A 92 5.16 7.34 5.93
C GLN A 92 6.53 6.93 5.37
N PRO A 93 6.90 5.66 5.47
CA PRO A 93 8.07 5.17 4.77
C PRO A 93 7.87 5.42 3.28
N LYS A 94 8.80 6.14 2.65
CA LYS A 94 8.84 6.22 1.19
C LYS A 94 9.25 4.84 0.69
N VAL A 95 8.27 4.00 0.45
CA VAL A 95 8.50 2.79 -0.32
C VAL A 95 8.59 3.25 -1.76
N ASP A 96 9.81 3.35 -2.26
CA ASP A 96 10.04 3.56 -3.68
C ASP A 96 9.69 2.25 -4.38
N LEU A 97 8.45 2.16 -4.85
CA LEU A 97 7.96 1.06 -5.67
C LEU A 97 8.32 1.27 -7.15
N ALA A 98 9.37 2.02 -7.44
CA ALA A 98 9.97 2.00 -8.75
C ALA A 98 10.51 0.58 -9.01
N PHE A 99 9.64 -0.30 -9.44
CA PHE A 99 10.04 -1.54 -10.05
C PHE A 99 10.75 -1.20 -11.37
N ASP A 100 12.06 -1.11 -11.30
CA ASP A 100 12.84 -1.23 -12.53
C ASP A 100 12.64 -2.65 -13.04
N ALA A 101 11.78 -2.79 -14.05
CA ALA A 101 11.49 -4.07 -14.68
C ALA A 101 12.75 -4.72 -15.28
N ALA A 102 13.84 -3.97 -15.40
CA ALA A 102 15.15 -4.43 -15.81
C ALA A 102 16.07 -4.74 -14.62
N ALA A 103 15.80 -4.18 -13.42
CA ALA A 103 16.60 -4.45 -12.25
C ALA A 103 16.26 -5.84 -11.71
N GLY A 104 17.15 -6.77 -11.94
CA GLY A 104 17.06 -8.14 -11.43
C GLY A 104 16.83 -9.21 -12.49
N LYS A 105 16.73 -8.86 -13.78
CA LYS A 105 16.76 -9.88 -14.81
C LYS A 105 18.17 -10.51 -14.85
N PRO A 106 18.28 -11.82 -14.61
CA PRO A 106 19.57 -12.50 -14.71
C PRO A 106 20.17 -12.31 -16.11
N THR A 107 21.46 -12.02 -16.21
CA THR A 107 22.18 -11.86 -17.48
C THR A 107 22.55 -13.20 -18.16
N GLY A 108 22.07 -14.32 -17.60
CA GLY A 108 22.28 -15.67 -18.10
C GLY A 108 20.97 -16.44 -18.23
N PRO A 109 21.03 -17.72 -18.63
CA PRO A 109 19.86 -18.58 -18.56
C PRO A 109 19.32 -18.58 -17.14
N ALA A 110 18.02 -18.36 -16.99
CA ALA A 110 17.39 -18.27 -15.69
C ALA A 110 17.60 -19.57 -14.92
N ALA A 111 18.10 -19.42 -13.69
CA ALA A 111 18.41 -20.56 -12.84
C ALA A 111 17.13 -21.35 -12.55
N ARG A 112 17.18 -22.65 -12.79
CA ARG A 112 16.16 -23.59 -12.33
C ARG A 112 16.64 -24.23 -11.03
N PRO A 113 15.76 -24.50 -10.08
CA PRO A 113 16.18 -25.20 -8.86
C PRO A 113 16.70 -26.59 -9.22
N THR A 114 17.85 -26.93 -8.62
CA THR A 114 18.46 -28.28 -8.65
C THR A 114 18.13 -28.97 -7.34
N ASP A 115 18.30 -30.26 -7.29
CA ASP A 115 18.06 -31.08 -6.07
C ASP A 115 16.62 -31.03 -5.53
N VAL A 116 15.64 -30.94 -6.43
CA VAL A 116 14.22 -30.98 -6.11
C VAL A 116 13.71 -32.43 -6.11
N LEU A 117 12.76 -32.68 -5.22
CA LEU A 117 12.05 -33.96 -5.23
C LEU A 117 11.11 -34.03 -6.44
N LEU A 118 10.93 -35.22 -7.03
CA LEU A 118 9.96 -35.47 -8.10
C LEU A 118 8.76 -36.29 -7.61
N GLU A 119 8.85 -36.85 -6.39
CA GLU A 119 7.78 -37.58 -5.79
C GLU A 119 7.14 -36.76 -4.65
N PRO A 120 5.79 -36.67 -4.60
CA PRO A 120 5.11 -35.95 -3.55
C PRO A 120 5.41 -36.51 -2.16
N VAL A 121 5.76 -35.64 -1.22
CA VAL A 121 5.98 -36.00 0.17
C VAL A 121 4.66 -36.40 0.85
N ILE A 122 3.55 -35.84 0.36
CA ILE A 122 2.20 -36.16 0.85
C ILE A 122 1.28 -36.29 -0.35
N VAL A 123 0.59 -37.43 -0.42
CA VAL A 123 -0.53 -37.67 -1.31
C VAL A 123 -1.80 -37.67 -0.47
N THR A 124 -2.69 -36.71 -0.71
CA THR A 124 -3.97 -36.63 -0.01
C THR A 124 -5.03 -37.39 -0.79
N PRO A 125 -5.89 -38.22 -0.13
CA PRO A 125 -6.95 -38.94 -0.80
C PRO A 125 -8.11 -38.06 -1.28
N ARG A 126 -8.10 -36.78 -0.92
CA ARG A 126 -9.11 -35.77 -1.32
C ARG A 126 -8.42 -34.63 -2.08
N THR A 127 -9.12 -34.10 -3.06
CA THR A 127 -8.71 -32.86 -3.71
C THR A 127 -8.68 -31.72 -2.68
N THR A 128 -7.56 -31.02 -2.62
CA THR A 128 -7.40 -29.84 -1.76
C THR A 128 -7.45 -28.59 -2.62
N ALA A 129 -7.98 -27.50 -2.05
CA ALA A 129 -7.99 -26.22 -2.75
C ALA A 129 -6.55 -25.70 -2.93
N ILE A 130 -6.28 -25.15 -4.11
CA ILE A 130 -5.06 -24.37 -4.35
C ILE A 130 -5.22 -23.05 -3.61
N THR A 131 -4.35 -22.78 -2.65
CA THR A 131 -4.42 -21.59 -1.80
C THR A 131 -3.60 -20.43 -2.35
N ALA A 132 -2.55 -20.73 -3.11
CA ALA A 132 -1.70 -19.73 -3.73
C ALA A 132 -1.00 -20.28 -4.98
N MET A 133 -0.73 -19.40 -5.94
CA MET A 133 0.09 -19.68 -7.12
C MET A 133 0.97 -18.48 -7.41
N ALA A 134 2.20 -18.73 -7.88
CA ALA A 134 3.14 -17.70 -8.31
C ALA A 134 3.89 -18.17 -9.53
N ALA A 135 3.90 -17.35 -10.59
CA ALA A 135 4.69 -17.59 -11.78
C ALA A 135 6.04 -16.88 -11.68
N SER A 136 7.08 -17.52 -12.16
CA SER A 136 8.38 -16.87 -12.30
C SER A 136 8.33 -15.83 -13.42
N PRO A 137 8.82 -14.62 -13.20
CA PRO A 137 8.90 -13.62 -14.26
C PRO A 137 10.06 -13.89 -15.25
N TRP A 138 10.94 -14.86 -14.95
CA TRP A 138 12.19 -15.09 -15.70
C TRP A 138 12.32 -16.48 -16.32
N THR A 139 11.51 -17.43 -15.85
CA THR A 139 11.53 -18.82 -16.32
C THR A 139 10.12 -19.33 -16.53
N SER A 140 9.99 -20.39 -17.32
CA SER A 140 8.73 -21.13 -17.50
C SER A 140 8.38 -21.97 -16.26
N LEU A 141 8.37 -21.35 -15.06
CA LEU A 141 8.06 -22.05 -13.80
C LEU A 141 6.84 -21.44 -13.12
N LEU A 142 5.97 -22.30 -12.66
CA LEU A 142 4.80 -22.00 -11.84
C LEU A 142 4.90 -22.75 -10.53
N ALA A 143 4.90 -22.03 -9.40
CA ALA A 143 4.80 -22.59 -8.08
C ALA A 143 3.32 -22.68 -7.66
N VAL A 144 2.91 -23.82 -7.16
CA VAL A 144 1.53 -24.09 -6.69
C VAL A 144 1.60 -24.57 -5.25
N ALA A 145 0.92 -23.84 -4.36
CA ALA A 145 0.82 -24.24 -2.95
C ALA A 145 -0.05 -25.49 -2.79
N SER A 146 0.48 -26.45 -2.05
CA SER A 146 -0.17 -27.72 -1.69
C SER A 146 0.05 -27.99 -0.19
N PRO A 147 -0.72 -28.86 0.45
CA PRO A 147 -0.49 -29.21 1.85
C PRO A 147 0.94 -29.71 2.08
N LYS A 148 1.67 -29.03 2.98
CA LYS A 148 3.04 -29.35 3.39
C LYS A 148 4.08 -29.43 2.27
N GLN A 149 3.78 -28.92 1.08
CA GLN A 149 4.70 -28.89 -0.05
C GLN A 149 4.32 -27.82 -1.04
N VAL A 150 5.29 -27.36 -1.83
CA VAL A 150 5.09 -26.49 -3.00
C VAL A 150 5.46 -27.30 -4.23
N LEU A 151 4.53 -27.38 -5.16
CA LEU A 151 4.73 -28.06 -6.45
C LEU A 151 5.23 -27.04 -7.47
N LEU A 152 6.28 -27.36 -8.19
CA LEU A 152 6.78 -26.57 -9.31
C LEU A 152 6.40 -27.25 -10.62
N TYR A 153 5.73 -26.53 -11.48
CA TYR A 153 5.39 -26.97 -12.84
C TYR A 153 6.16 -26.16 -13.87
N ASP A 154 6.64 -26.85 -14.88
CA ASP A 154 7.12 -26.18 -16.10
C ASP A 154 5.89 -25.79 -16.93
N THR A 155 5.77 -24.49 -17.26
CA THR A 155 4.61 -23.97 -17.99
C THR A 155 4.66 -24.28 -19.48
N ASP A 156 5.82 -24.59 -20.03
CA ASP A 156 5.99 -24.95 -21.44
C ASP A 156 5.64 -26.41 -21.68
N THR A 157 6.18 -27.33 -20.85
CA THR A 157 5.92 -28.78 -20.97
C THR A 157 4.68 -29.21 -20.22
N ARG A 158 4.21 -28.41 -19.24
CA ARG A 158 3.11 -28.72 -18.30
C ARG A 158 3.39 -29.89 -17.39
N GLU A 159 4.65 -30.23 -17.21
CA GLU A 159 5.10 -31.33 -16.36
C GLU A 159 5.56 -30.82 -15.00
N LEU A 160 5.57 -31.72 -14.02
CA LEU A 160 6.09 -31.44 -12.70
C LEU A 160 7.63 -31.27 -12.80
N ALA A 161 8.11 -30.07 -12.50
CA ALA A 161 9.52 -29.74 -12.52
C ALA A 161 10.22 -29.98 -11.18
N GLY A 162 9.46 -30.06 -10.09
CA GLY A 162 10.02 -30.33 -8.77
C GLY A 162 9.04 -30.09 -7.64
N ILE A 163 9.44 -30.51 -6.43
CA ILE A 163 8.67 -30.39 -5.21
C ILE A 163 9.57 -29.87 -4.11
N PHE A 164 9.11 -28.84 -3.40
CA PHE A 164 9.73 -28.38 -2.17
C PHE A 164 8.87 -28.83 -0.99
N PRO A 165 9.38 -29.70 -0.11
CA PRO A 165 8.69 -30.07 1.10
C PRO A 165 8.62 -28.87 2.06
N TYR A 166 7.46 -28.71 2.69
CA TYR A 166 7.22 -27.70 3.70
C TYR A 166 6.64 -28.37 4.96
N PRO A 167 7.49 -28.75 5.93
CA PRO A 167 7.08 -29.64 7.02
C PRO A 167 6.07 -29.02 7.99
N GLU A 168 6.01 -27.68 8.09
CA GLU A 168 5.21 -26.98 9.10
C GLU A 168 4.08 -26.15 8.44
N GLY A 169 2.89 -26.73 8.34
CA GLY A 169 1.70 -26.00 7.97
C GLY A 169 1.31 -26.02 6.49
N TYR A 170 0.65 -24.93 6.05
CA TYR A 170 0.28 -24.71 4.65
C TYR A 170 1.13 -23.58 4.07
N ALA A 171 1.62 -23.76 2.86
CA ALA A 171 2.18 -22.65 2.10
C ALA A 171 1.06 -21.61 1.83
N ARG A 172 1.33 -20.34 2.10
CA ARG A 172 0.42 -19.21 1.88
C ARG A 172 0.95 -18.30 0.81
#